data_7513d62a8f487efb625b001763cecfd7
#
_entry.id   7513d62a8f487efb625b001763cecfd7
#
_cell.length_a   1.000
_cell.length_b   1.000
_cell.length_c   1.000
_cell.angle_alpha   90.00
_cell.angle_beta   90.00
_cell.angle_gamma   90.00
#
_symmetry.space_group_name_H-M   'P 1'
#
loop_
_entity.id
_entity.type
_entity.pdbx_description
1 polymer ?
#
loop_
_entity_poly.entity_id
_entity_poly.type
_entity_poly.pdbx_seq_one_letter_code
_entity_poly.pdbx_strand_id
1 'polypeptide(L)'
;MGLPVVGMVGGGQLSRMTHQAAIALGLSLRVLADATHDSAALVAHGVTVGEHTSLADLRAFARGCEVVTFDHEHVPEGLLEALEADGVHLFPGAAALRHAQDKLVMRERLAALGIAVPVFTPVATVRDIEGFAQHVGWPLVLKAATGGYDGRGVWVVHSAGEAAEVVAGGIRLVAEQLVPLRRELAAVVARSPYGQGAAWPVVETVQSDGICVEVVAPAPGLSEQLALQAQALALRLADELGVVGVLAVELFQTDGPDGGSLLVNELAMRPHNAAHWTIEGARTSQFEQHLRAVLDYPLGATTMTAPWVVMANLLGGVGAGDARNGPDLDRRLHLLFGRDPGLKVHLYGKRVRPGRKIGHVTALGSDLTDVRARARAGAAFLQDGRWPPGTEQP
;
A
#
# COMPACT_ATOMS: atom_id res chain seq x y z
N MET A 1 -22.43 -3.33 -27.52
CA MET A 1 -21.15 -2.86 -26.99
C MET A 1 -21.16 -3.13 -25.48
N GLY A 2 -20.22 -3.89 -24.97
CA GLY A 2 -20.07 -4.13 -23.54
C GLY A 2 -19.33 -2.97 -22.87
N LEU A 3 -19.28 -2.97 -21.52
CA LEU A 3 -18.43 -2.06 -20.76
C LEU A 3 -16.95 -2.38 -20.99
N PRO A 4 -16.02 -1.43 -20.75
CA PRO A 4 -14.59 -1.64 -20.97
C PRO A 4 -14.03 -2.77 -20.08
N VAL A 5 -13.00 -3.44 -20.60
CA VAL A 5 -12.28 -4.49 -19.89
C VAL A 5 -11.01 -3.89 -19.29
N VAL A 6 -10.86 -3.99 -17.97
CA VAL A 6 -9.65 -3.58 -17.27
C VAL A 6 -8.78 -4.81 -17.02
N GLY A 7 -7.52 -4.77 -17.47
CA GLY A 7 -6.52 -5.77 -17.12
C GLY A 7 -5.76 -5.38 -15.86
N MET A 8 -5.56 -6.31 -14.92
CA MET A 8 -4.75 -6.06 -13.73
C MET A 8 -3.64 -7.11 -13.62
N VAL A 9 -2.38 -6.65 -13.67
CA VAL A 9 -1.19 -7.50 -13.55
C VAL A 9 -0.90 -7.76 -12.09
N GLY A 10 -0.85 -9.04 -11.73
CA GLY A 10 -0.69 -9.53 -10.37
C GLY A 10 -1.99 -10.10 -9.78
N GLY A 11 -1.89 -11.32 -9.23
CA GLY A 11 -3.02 -12.08 -8.65
C GLY A 11 -3.22 -11.85 -7.15
N GLY A 12 -2.72 -10.74 -6.59
CA GLY A 12 -2.71 -10.48 -5.16
C GLY A 12 -4.06 -10.01 -4.56
N GLN A 13 -4.02 -9.57 -3.30
CA GLN A 13 -5.22 -9.09 -2.60
C GLN A 13 -5.77 -7.80 -3.18
N LEU A 14 -4.92 -6.94 -3.78
CA LEU A 14 -5.39 -5.68 -4.36
C LEU A 14 -6.23 -5.96 -5.60
N SER A 15 -5.79 -6.86 -6.47
CA SER A 15 -6.58 -7.35 -7.60
C SER A 15 -7.90 -7.99 -7.15
N ARG A 16 -7.89 -8.79 -6.07
CA ARG A 16 -9.11 -9.38 -5.50
C ARG A 16 -10.12 -8.33 -5.06
N MET A 17 -9.69 -7.29 -4.33
CA MET A 17 -10.57 -6.24 -3.85
C MET A 17 -10.97 -5.27 -4.98
N THR A 18 -10.10 -5.05 -5.97
CA THR A 18 -10.46 -4.31 -7.19
C THR A 18 -11.52 -5.06 -8.00
N HIS A 19 -11.43 -6.38 -8.07
CA HIS A 19 -12.46 -7.21 -8.72
C HIS A 19 -13.83 -7.08 -8.04
N GLN A 20 -13.86 -7.03 -6.70
CA GLN A 20 -15.09 -6.78 -5.96
C GLN A 20 -15.73 -5.43 -6.35
N ALA A 21 -14.94 -4.37 -6.48
CA ALA A 21 -15.41 -3.06 -6.92
C ALA A 21 -15.86 -3.08 -8.40
N ALA A 22 -15.15 -3.80 -9.26
CA ALA A 22 -15.49 -3.96 -10.67
C ALA A 22 -16.87 -4.62 -10.87
N ILE A 23 -17.20 -5.63 -10.05
CA ILE A 23 -18.53 -6.29 -10.08
C ILE A 23 -19.65 -5.28 -9.85
N ALA A 24 -19.50 -4.42 -8.84
CA ALA A 24 -20.51 -3.40 -8.54
C ALA A 24 -20.73 -2.39 -9.67
N LEU A 25 -19.67 -2.08 -10.44
CA LEU A 25 -19.70 -1.19 -11.61
C LEU A 25 -20.12 -1.91 -12.91
N GLY A 26 -20.33 -3.23 -12.89
CA GLY A 26 -20.60 -4.03 -14.07
C GLY A 26 -19.39 -4.21 -15.00
N LEU A 27 -18.18 -3.81 -14.55
CA LEU A 27 -16.96 -3.90 -15.34
C LEU A 27 -16.40 -5.32 -15.35
N SER A 28 -15.73 -5.67 -16.46
CA SER A 28 -14.93 -6.89 -16.56
C SER A 28 -13.50 -6.60 -16.11
N LEU A 29 -13.08 -7.20 -14.99
CA LEU A 29 -11.68 -7.19 -14.56
C LEU A 29 -11.02 -8.52 -14.94
N ARG A 30 -9.98 -8.46 -15.78
CA ARG A 30 -9.10 -9.58 -16.08
C ARG A 30 -7.88 -9.53 -15.18
N VAL A 31 -7.36 -10.67 -14.78
CA VAL A 31 -6.21 -10.77 -13.88
C VAL A 31 -5.11 -11.62 -14.53
N LEU A 32 -3.89 -11.09 -14.60
CA LEU A 32 -2.70 -11.90 -14.88
C LEU A 32 -2.14 -12.36 -13.52
N ALA A 33 -2.23 -13.65 -13.24
CA ALA A 33 -1.80 -14.25 -11.99
C ALA A 33 -0.62 -15.21 -12.22
N ASP A 34 0.29 -15.32 -11.25
CA ASP A 34 1.39 -16.29 -11.33
C ASP A 34 0.88 -17.73 -11.18
N ALA A 35 -0.27 -17.91 -10.50
CA ALA A 35 -0.85 -19.24 -10.28
C ALA A 35 -2.39 -19.19 -10.10
N THR A 36 -3.05 -20.30 -10.41
CA THR A 36 -4.52 -20.46 -10.24
C THR A 36 -5.00 -20.36 -8.79
N HIS A 37 -4.09 -20.44 -7.83
CA HIS A 37 -4.39 -20.34 -6.40
C HIS A 37 -4.04 -18.98 -5.79
N ASP A 38 -3.69 -17.99 -6.61
CA ASP A 38 -3.48 -16.63 -6.15
C ASP A 38 -4.78 -16.00 -5.68
N SER A 39 -4.66 -15.04 -4.79
CA SER A 39 -5.76 -14.39 -4.07
C SER A 39 -6.92 -13.97 -4.99
N ALA A 40 -6.62 -13.27 -6.07
CA ALA A 40 -7.62 -12.83 -7.04
C ALA A 40 -8.07 -13.96 -7.97
N ALA A 41 -7.18 -14.89 -8.32
CA ALA A 41 -7.50 -16.03 -9.19
C ALA A 41 -8.55 -16.96 -8.58
N LEU A 42 -8.69 -16.99 -7.25
CA LEU A 42 -9.72 -17.77 -6.56
C LEU A 42 -11.15 -17.24 -6.78
N VAL A 43 -11.32 -16.01 -7.23
CA VAL A 43 -12.64 -15.33 -7.30
C VAL A 43 -12.91 -14.66 -8.63
N ALA A 44 -11.88 -14.31 -9.40
CA ALA A 44 -12.04 -13.69 -10.69
C ALA A 44 -12.41 -14.71 -11.77
N HIS A 45 -13.34 -14.34 -12.67
CA HIS A 45 -13.68 -15.19 -13.81
C HIS A 45 -12.63 -15.11 -14.92
N GLY A 46 -12.10 -13.91 -15.19
CA GLY A 46 -11.14 -13.64 -16.26
C GLY A 46 -9.69 -13.76 -15.78
N VAL A 47 -9.21 -15.00 -15.51
CA VAL A 47 -7.84 -15.24 -15.07
C VAL A 47 -6.98 -15.77 -16.23
N THR A 48 -5.83 -15.13 -16.42
CA THR A 48 -4.73 -15.64 -17.25
C THR A 48 -3.59 -16.02 -16.32
N VAL A 49 -3.08 -17.24 -16.40
CA VAL A 49 -1.86 -17.62 -15.68
C VAL A 49 -0.67 -17.33 -16.58
N GLY A 50 0.28 -16.57 -16.08
CA GLY A 50 1.47 -16.16 -16.82
C GLY A 50 2.39 -15.30 -15.93
N GLU A 51 3.58 -14.99 -16.45
CA GLU A 51 4.61 -14.29 -15.71
C GLU A 51 4.63 -12.81 -16.04
N HIS A 52 4.59 -11.95 -15.02
CA HIS A 52 4.73 -10.50 -15.16
C HIS A 52 6.14 -10.06 -15.65
N THR A 53 7.09 -10.99 -15.71
CA THR A 53 8.44 -10.80 -16.27
C THR A 53 8.57 -11.31 -17.71
N SER A 54 7.49 -11.84 -18.30
CA SER A 54 7.45 -12.33 -19.68
C SER A 54 6.72 -11.33 -20.59
N LEU A 55 7.44 -10.72 -21.53
CA LEU A 55 6.82 -9.80 -22.50
C LEU A 55 5.73 -10.51 -23.33
N ALA A 56 5.93 -11.78 -23.67
CA ALA A 56 4.96 -12.55 -24.44
C ALA A 56 3.64 -12.73 -23.68
N ASP A 57 3.70 -13.04 -22.37
CA ASP A 57 2.53 -13.20 -21.53
C ASP A 57 1.82 -11.87 -21.30
N LEU A 58 2.58 -10.79 -21.05
CA LEU A 58 2.04 -9.45 -20.89
C LEU A 58 1.32 -8.98 -22.16
N ARG A 59 1.91 -9.19 -23.35
CA ARG A 59 1.29 -8.88 -24.64
C ARG A 59 0.02 -9.70 -24.89
N ALA A 60 0.06 -10.99 -24.55
CA ALA A 60 -1.09 -11.86 -24.70
C ALA A 60 -2.23 -11.45 -23.76
N PHE A 61 -1.90 -11.09 -22.54
CA PHE A 61 -2.83 -10.62 -21.52
C PHE A 61 -3.48 -9.28 -21.89
N ALA A 62 -2.69 -8.31 -22.35
CA ALA A 62 -3.15 -6.96 -22.68
C ALA A 62 -4.15 -6.95 -23.85
N ARG A 63 -4.12 -7.97 -24.74
CA ARG A 63 -5.05 -8.04 -25.86
C ARG A 63 -6.51 -8.04 -25.42
N GLY A 64 -7.27 -7.04 -25.85
CA GLY A 64 -8.68 -6.88 -25.53
C GLY A 64 -8.94 -6.24 -24.16
N CYS A 65 -7.92 -5.70 -23.50
CA CYS A 65 -8.07 -4.78 -22.38
C CYS A 65 -8.10 -3.34 -22.92
N GLU A 66 -9.01 -2.51 -22.41
CA GLU A 66 -9.03 -1.07 -22.66
C GLU A 66 -7.85 -0.38 -21.98
N VAL A 67 -7.52 -0.84 -20.77
CA VAL A 67 -6.42 -0.35 -19.95
C VAL A 67 -5.82 -1.51 -19.16
N VAL A 68 -4.53 -1.43 -18.88
CA VAL A 68 -3.82 -2.35 -18.00
C VAL A 68 -3.30 -1.58 -16.78
N THR A 69 -3.55 -2.12 -15.59
CA THR A 69 -3.09 -1.60 -14.30
C THR A 69 -2.42 -2.70 -13.48
N PHE A 70 -2.00 -2.42 -12.24
CA PHE A 70 -1.08 -3.27 -11.49
C PHE A 70 -1.53 -3.50 -10.05
N ASP A 71 -1.30 -4.71 -9.55
CA ASP A 71 -1.42 -5.12 -8.14
C ASP A 71 -0.07 -4.92 -7.38
N HIS A 72 1.02 -4.82 -8.12
CA HIS A 72 2.38 -4.64 -7.60
C HIS A 72 3.25 -3.86 -8.59
N GLU A 73 4.40 -3.38 -8.14
CA GLU A 73 5.35 -2.60 -8.93
C GLU A 73 6.51 -3.44 -9.53
N HIS A 74 6.34 -4.78 -9.70
CA HIS A 74 7.48 -5.67 -10.05
C HIS A 74 7.65 -5.94 -11.55
N VAL A 75 6.78 -5.38 -12.41
CA VAL A 75 6.98 -5.52 -13.86
C VAL A 75 8.21 -4.71 -14.27
N PRO A 76 9.23 -5.32 -14.93
CA PRO A 76 10.43 -4.61 -15.35
C PRO A 76 10.12 -3.41 -16.26
N GLU A 77 10.80 -2.26 -16.03
CA GLU A 77 10.58 -1.00 -16.76
C GLU A 77 10.60 -1.20 -18.29
N GLY A 78 11.61 -1.88 -18.82
CA GLY A 78 11.72 -2.11 -20.26
C GLY A 78 10.57 -2.94 -20.87
N LEU A 79 9.87 -3.76 -20.06
CA LEU A 79 8.68 -4.48 -20.52
C LEU A 79 7.46 -3.55 -20.54
N LEU A 80 7.36 -2.62 -19.60
CA LEU A 80 6.33 -1.59 -19.59
C LEU A 80 6.47 -0.67 -20.81
N GLU A 81 7.68 -0.20 -21.08
CA GLU A 81 7.98 0.63 -22.26
C GLU A 81 7.65 -0.10 -23.57
N ALA A 82 7.95 -1.40 -23.64
CA ALA A 82 7.59 -2.21 -24.82
C ALA A 82 6.08 -2.33 -25.01
N LEU A 83 5.29 -2.45 -23.93
CA LEU A 83 3.84 -2.47 -24.02
C LEU A 83 3.26 -1.12 -24.43
N GLU A 84 3.80 0.00 -23.91
CA GLU A 84 3.41 1.34 -24.33
C GLU A 84 3.73 1.57 -25.83
N ALA A 85 4.88 1.12 -26.30
CA ALA A 85 5.25 1.17 -27.72
C ALA A 85 4.32 0.33 -28.62
N ASP A 86 3.75 -0.74 -28.09
CA ASP A 86 2.72 -1.56 -28.77
C ASP A 86 1.32 -0.89 -28.75
N GLY A 87 1.17 0.28 -28.10
CA GLY A 87 -0.09 1.01 -27.98
C GLY A 87 -0.99 0.54 -26.83
N VAL A 88 -0.46 -0.20 -25.86
CA VAL A 88 -1.20 -0.59 -24.65
C VAL A 88 -1.30 0.62 -23.70
N HIS A 89 -2.51 0.95 -23.27
CA HIS A 89 -2.72 1.97 -22.24
C HIS A 89 -2.36 1.40 -20.88
N LEU A 90 -1.21 1.82 -20.32
CA LEU A 90 -0.77 1.45 -18.99
C LEU A 90 -1.10 2.58 -18.01
N PHE A 91 -1.80 2.27 -16.91
CA PHE A 91 -2.09 3.22 -15.85
C PHE A 91 -1.84 2.58 -14.46
N PRO A 92 -0.77 3.09 -13.77
CA PRO A 92 0.19 4.12 -14.18
C PRO A 92 1.13 3.64 -15.29
N GLY A 93 1.66 4.61 -16.07
CA GLY A 93 2.62 4.33 -17.13
C GLY A 93 4.03 4.02 -16.63
N ALA A 94 4.92 3.54 -17.51
CA ALA A 94 6.30 3.16 -17.19
C ALA A 94 7.08 4.29 -16.51
N ALA A 95 7.00 5.51 -17.06
CA ALA A 95 7.67 6.69 -16.52
C ALA A 95 7.23 7.06 -15.10
N ALA A 96 5.98 6.79 -14.72
CA ALA A 96 5.50 6.98 -13.36
C ALA A 96 5.99 5.85 -12.44
N LEU A 97 5.78 4.58 -12.85
CA LEU A 97 6.07 3.41 -12.04
C LEU A 97 7.53 3.30 -11.59
N ARG A 98 8.48 3.77 -12.39
CA ARG A 98 9.91 3.78 -12.03
C ARG A 98 10.19 4.43 -10.68
N HIS A 99 9.40 5.45 -10.29
CA HIS A 99 9.53 6.14 -9.01
C HIS A 99 8.98 5.33 -7.82
N ALA A 100 8.14 4.34 -8.06
CA ALA A 100 7.71 3.39 -7.04
C ALA A 100 8.62 2.13 -7.01
N GLN A 101 9.29 1.81 -8.12
CA GLN A 101 10.19 0.66 -8.24
C GLN A 101 11.57 0.91 -7.65
N ASP A 102 12.07 2.15 -7.72
CA ASP A 102 13.43 2.53 -7.38
C ASP A 102 13.46 3.71 -6.41
N LYS A 103 13.88 3.41 -5.17
CA LYS A 103 13.92 4.41 -4.09
C LYS A 103 14.92 5.54 -4.36
N LEU A 104 16.05 5.25 -5.02
CA LEU A 104 17.04 6.28 -5.34
C LEU A 104 16.50 7.23 -6.41
N VAL A 105 15.93 6.69 -7.49
CA VAL A 105 15.29 7.50 -8.55
C VAL A 105 14.16 8.35 -7.96
N MET A 106 13.35 7.77 -7.08
CA MET A 106 12.31 8.52 -6.36
C MET A 106 12.90 9.67 -5.53
N ARG A 107 13.91 9.40 -4.70
CA ARG A 107 14.55 10.41 -3.84
C ARG A 107 15.13 11.57 -4.65
N GLU A 108 15.86 11.25 -5.71
CA GLU A 108 16.46 12.25 -6.60
C GLU A 108 15.37 13.12 -7.27
N ARG A 109 14.30 12.49 -7.76
CA ARG A 109 13.19 13.22 -8.38
C ARG A 109 12.47 14.12 -7.39
N LEU A 110 12.15 13.63 -6.18
CA LEU A 110 11.49 14.41 -5.14
C LEU A 110 12.35 15.59 -4.68
N ALA A 111 13.65 15.37 -4.49
CA ALA A 111 14.59 16.43 -4.15
C ALA A 111 14.66 17.51 -5.26
N ALA A 112 14.70 17.11 -6.54
CA ALA A 112 14.68 18.02 -7.68
C ALA A 112 13.38 18.84 -7.77
N LEU A 113 12.24 18.30 -7.28
CA LEU A 113 10.95 19.01 -7.17
C LEU A 113 10.86 19.90 -5.92
N GLY A 114 11.91 19.95 -5.08
CA GLY A 114 11.92 20.67 -3.81
C GLY A 114 10.99 20.06 -2.75
N ILE A 115 10.70 18.76 -2.86
CA ILE A 115 9.85 18.04 -1.91
C ILE A 115 10.74 17.47 -0.79
N ALA A 116 10.34 17.69 0.45
CA ALA A 116 11.08 17.23 1.62
C ALA A 116 11.08 15.70 1.71
N VAL A 117 12.28 15.13 1.80
CA VAL A 117 12.57 13.72 2.01
C VAL A 117 13.63 13.58 3.10
N PRO A 118 13.82 12.42 3.72
CA PRO A 118 14.99 12.18 4.56
C PRO A 118 16.28 12.52 3.79
N VAL A 119 17.28 13.11 4.45
CA VAL A 119 18.58 13.34 3.84
C VAL A 119 19.13 11.98 3.39
N PHE A 120 19.63 11.88 2.17
CA PHE A 120 20.02 10.61 1.58
C PHE A 120 21.28 10.70 0.72
N THR A 121 21.90 9.55 0.47
CA THR A 121 23.01 9.39 -0.47
C THR A 121 22.95 8.02 -1.14
N PRO A 122 23.29 7.91 -2.43
CA PRO A 122 23.54 6.61 -3.04
C PRO A 122 24.75 5.94 -2.39
N VAL A 123 24.72 4.61 -2.28
CA VAL A 123 25.78 3.81 -1.68
C VAL A 123 26.36 2.85 -2.71
N ALA A 124 27.65 2.96 -2.98
CA ALA A 124 28.45 2.00 -3.73
C ALA A 124 29.41 1.24 -2.81
N THR A 125 29.92 1.90 -1.77
CA THR A 125 30.94 1.38 -0.86
C THR A 125 30.63 1.76 0.60
N VAL A 126 31.27 1.09 1.55
CA VAL A 126 31.19 1.45 2.98
C VAL A 126 31.72 2.88 3.23
N ARG A 127 32.70 3.32 2.45
CA ARG A 127 33.26 4.68 2.56
C ARG A 127 32.21 5.77 2.27
N ASP A 128 31.28 5.50 1.35
CA ASP A 128 30.18 6.44 1.07
C ASP A 128 29.28 6.61 2.30
N ILE A 129 29.01 5.51 3.02
CA ILE A 129 28.23 5.51 4.25
C ILE A 129 28.99 6.24 5.38
N GLU A 130 30.28 5.98 5.55
CA GLU A 130 31.11 6.68 6.54
C GLU A 130 31.14 8.21 6.27
N GLY A 131 31.33 8.60 5.01
CA GLY A 131 31.27 10.00 4.60
C GLY A 131 29.89 10.63 4.88
N PHE A 132 28.84 9.92 4.60
CA PHE A 132 27.47 10.38 4.90
C PHE A 132 27.23 10.50 6.41
N ALA A 133 27.68 9.53 7.20
CA ALA A 133 27.57 9.54 8.66
C ALA A 133 28.29 10.74 9.32
N GLN A 134 29.37 11.25 8.71
CA GLN A 134 30.04 12.47 9.18
C GLN A 134 29.14 13.72 9.09
N HIS A 135 28.18 13.73 8.19
CA HIS A 135 27.26 14.86 7.99
C HIS A 135 25.98 14.73 8.83
N VAL A 136 25.41 13.53 8.94
CA VAL A 136 24.08 13.33 9.56
C VAL A 136 24.13 12.58 10.89
N GLY A 137 25.28 11.98 11.24
CA GLY A 137 25.43 11.15 12.44
C GLY A 137 24.96 9.70 12.27
N TRP A 138 25.29 8.88 13.27
CA TRP A 138 24.73 7.54 13.43
C TRP A 138 23.55 7.59 14.41
N PRO A 139 22.56 6.68 14.34
CA PRO A 139 22.42 5.60 13.36
C PRO A 139 21.89 6.09 12.01
N LEU A 140 22.11 5.25 10.97
CA LEU A 140 21.61 5.45 9.62
C LEU A 140 20.62 4.37 9.23
N VAL A 141 19.79 4.65 8.22
CA VAL A 141 18.92 3.65 7.60
C VAL A 141 19.48 3.31 6.22
N LEU A 142 19.83 2.05 6.01
CA LEU A 142 20.17 1.54 4.68
C LEU A 142 18.91 0.89 4.08
N LYS A 143 18.62 1.21 2.83
CA LYS A 143 17.49 0.64 2.10
C LYS A 143 17.94 0.03 0.78
N ALA A 144 17.44 -1.16 0.45
CA ALA A 144 17.56 -1.69 -0.90
C ALA A 144 16.90 -0.71 -1.87
N ALA A 145 17.61 -0.28 -2.91
CA ALA A 145 17.07 0.67 -3.89
C ALA A 145 15.86 0.12 -4.61
N THR A 146 15.81 -1.21 -4.83
CA THR A 146 14.70 -1.90 -5.50
C THR A 146 14.27 -3.14 -4.71
N GLY A 147 13.02 -3.58 -4.86
CA GLY A 147 12.53 -4.88 -4.37
C GLY A 147 12.23 -4.98 -2.87
N GLY A 148 12.38 -3.91 -2.07
CA GLY A 148 12.02 -3.91 -0.64
C GLY A 148 10.51 -3.67 -0.42
N TYR A 149 9.91 -4.37 0.55
CA TYR A 149 8.52 -4.20 0.97
C TYR A 149 8.32 -4.72 2.39
N ASP A 150 7.34 -4.18 3.13
CA ASP A 150 6.99 -4.62 4.50
C ASP A 150 8.23 -4.79 5.41
N GLY A 151 9.10 -3.76 5.48
CA GLY A 151 10.33 -3.77 6.27
C GLY A 151 11.49 -4.61 5.71
N ARG A 152 11.30 -5.38 4.66
CA ARG A 152 12.36 -6.13 4.00
C ARG A 152 13.23 -5.20 3.16
N GLY A 153 14.55 -5.41 3.24
CA GLY A 153 15.51 -4.55 2.56
C GLY A 153 15.68 -3.19 3.24
N VAL A 154 15.39 -3.10 4.54
CA VAL A 154 15.63 -1.93 5.38
C VAL A 154 16.45 -2.35 6.60
N TRP A 155 17.55 -1.66 6.86
CA TRP A 155 18.45 -1.93 7.98
C TRP A 155 18.77 -0.62 8.70
N VAL A 156 18.59 -0.61 10.01
CA VAL A 156 19.13 0.45 10.88
C VAL A 156 20.53 0.02 11.28
N VAL A 157 21.53 0.82 10.97
CA VAL A 157 22.95 0.53 11.23
C VAL A 157 23.55 1.59 12.13
N HIS A 158 24.31 1.16 13.14
CA HIS A 158 24.87 2.02 14.18
C HIS A 158 26.38 2.26 14.01
N SER A 159 26.99 1.58 13.05
CA SER A 159 28.44 1.65 12.80
C SER A 159 28.80 1.28 11.37
N ALA A 160 30.01 1.66 10.95
CA ALA A 160 30.57 1.23 9.67
C ALA A 160 30.72 -0.29 9.56
N GLY A 161 30.96 -1.00 10.69
CA GLY A 161 31.02 -2.46 10.72
C GLY A 161 29.70 -3.12 10.34
N GLU A 162 28.59 -2.68 10.97
CA GLU A 162 27.26 -3.16 10.63
C GLU A 162 26.87 -2.82 9.18
N ALA A 163 27.22 -1.60 8.72
CA ALA A 163 27.00 -1.18 7.35
C ALA A 163 27.76 -2.06 6.34
N ALA A 164 28.98 -2.47 6.67
CA ALA A 164 29.79 -3.34 5.81
C ALA A 164 29.14 -4.71 5.57
N GLU A 165 28.47 -5.28 6.58
CA GLU A 165 27.72 -6.55 6.44
C GLU A 165 26.58 -6.42 5.43
N VAL A 166 25.85 -5.29 5.45
CA VAL A 166 24.77 -5.03 4.48
C VAL A 166 25.31 -4.82 3.08
N VAL A 167 26.39 -4.04 2.93
CA VAL A 167 27.04 -3.78 1.63
C VAL A 167 27.61 -5.06 1.02
N ALA A 168 28.14 -5.98 1.84
CA ALA A 168 28.64 -7.27 1.39
C ALA A 168 27.57 -8.13 0.71
N GLY A 169 26.30 -7.86 0.93
CA GLY A 169 25.18 -8.51 0.22
C GLY A 169 25.08 -8.17 -1.26
N GLY A 170 25.87 -7.20 -1.77
CA GLY A 170 26.00 -6.87 -3.20
C GLY A 170 24.76 -6.26 -3.85
N ILE A 171 23.79 -5.81 -3.07
CA ILE A 171 22.57 -5.13 -3.57
C ILE A 171 22.81 -3.63 -3.68
N ARG A 172 22.10 -2.98 -4.62
CA ARG A 172 22.14 -1.52 -4.74
C ARG A 172 21.41 -0.89 -3.55
N LEU A 173 22.07 0.04 -2.85
CA LEU A 173 21.59 0.64 -1.62
C LEU A 173 21.44 2.16 -1.73
N VAL A 174 20.57 2.70 -0.92
CA VAL A 174 20.50 4.11 -0.55
C VAL A 174 20.64 4.21 0.98
N ALA A 175 21.49 5.13 1.45
CA ALA A 175 21.58 5.47 2.87
C ALA A 175 20.72 6.71 3.14
N GLU A 176 19.98 6.67 4.23
CA GLU A 176 19.14 7.76 4.70
C GLU A 176 19.46 8.10 6.15
N GLN A 177 19.32 9.38 6.50
CA GLN A 177 19.29 9.80 7.89
C GLN A 177 18.14 9.13 8.62
N LEU A 178 18.38 8.61 9.81
CA LEU A 178 17.31 8.16 10.69
C LEU A 178 16.50 9.39 11.16
N VAL A 179 15.25 9.47 10.70
CA VAL A 179 14.35 10.57 11.02
C VAL A 179 13.78 10.37 12.43
N PRO A 180 13.84 11.39 13.32
CA PRO A 180 13.14 11.34 14.61
C PRO A 180 11.63 11.45 14.37
N LEU A 181 10.96 10.31 14.26
CA LEU A 181 9.54 10.26 13.96
C LEU A 181 8.69 10.63 15.17
N ARG A 182 7.70 11.49 14.95
CA ARG A 182 6.52 11.55 15.81
C ARG A 182 5.57 10.41 15.50
N ARG A 183 5.27 10.18 14.20
CA ARG A 183 4.42 9.09 13.68
C ARG A 183 4.55 8.95 12.16
N GLU A 184 3.98 7.89 11.64
CA GLU A 184 3.81 7.67 10.21
C GLU A 184 2.40 8.01 9.78
N LEU A 185 2.27 8.64 8.62
CA LEU A 185 1.02 9.03 7.99
C LEU A 185 0.97 8.51 6.55
N ALA A 186 -0.23 8.41 6.00
CA ALA A 186 -0.40 8.20 4.57
C ALA A 186 -1.44 9.19 4.00
N ALA A 187 -1.07 9.85 2.91
CA ALA A 187 -1.97 10.64 2.08
C ALA A 187 -2.27 9.84 0.80
N VAL A 188 -3.53 9.46 0.60
CA VAL A 188 -3.95 8.66 -0.56
C VAL A 188 -4.83 9.50 -1.46
N VAL A 189 -4.49 9.51 -2.75
CA VAL A 189 -5.19 10.27 -3.78
C VAL A 189 -5.47 9.40 -5.00
N ALA A 190 -6.40 9.84 -5.82
CA ALA A 190 -6.61 9.27 -7.15
C ALA A 190 -6.57 10.39 -8.19
N ARG A 191 -6.03 10.10 -9.38
CA ARG A 191 -5.96 11.03 -10.49
C ARG A 191 -6.33 10.33 -11.80
N SER A 192 -7.15 11.00 -12.62
CA SER A 192 -7.49 10.53 -13.96
C SER A 192 -6.48 11.03 -15.01
N PRO A 193 -6.47 10.48 -16.25
CA PRO A 193 -5.56 10.92 -17.31
C PRO A 193 -5.67 12.42 -17.63
N TYR A 194 -6.86 13.00 -17.48
CA TYR A 194 -7.14 14.39 -17.81
C TYR A 194 -7.15 15.31 -16.59
N GLY A 195 -6.54 14.87 -15.46
CA GLY A 195 -6.23 15.74 -14.35
C GLY A 195 -7.33 15.90 -13.30
N GLN A 196 -8.43 15.12 -13.35
CA GLN A 196 -9.32 15.02 -12.19
C GLN A 196 -8.52 14.47 -11.01
N GLY A 197 -8.64 15.10 -9.84
CA GLY A 197 -7.96 14.66 -8.62
C GLY A 197 -8.93 14.54 -7.46
N ALA A 198 -8.78 13.51 -6.64
CA ALA A 198 -9.54 13.33 -5.41
C ALA A 198 -8.62 12.80 -4.30
N ALA A 199 -8.73 13.35 -3.09
CA ALA A 199 -7.94 12.95 -1.93
C ALA A 199 -8.86 12.42 -0.84
N TRP A 200 -8.46 11.33 -0.17
CA TRP A 200 -9.09 10.90 1.07
C TRP A 200 -8.48 11.65 2.27
N PRO A 201 -9.15 11.64 3.43
CA PRO A 201 -8.52 12.10 4.67
C PRO A 201 -7.18 11.40 4.91
N VAL A 202 -6.21 12.17 5.41
CA VAL A 202 -4.90 11.64 5.82
C VAL A 202 -5.10 10.68 6.99
N VAL A 203 -4.41 9.56 6.95
CA VAL A 203 -4.49 8.51 7.96
C VAL A 203 -3.19 8.36 8.73
N GLU A 204 -3.29 7.91 9.97
CA GLU A 204 -2.15 7.41 10.73
C GLU A 204 -1.96 5.93 10.45
N THR A 205 -0.72 5.52 10.17
CA THR A 205 -0.32 4.12 10.03
C THR A 205 0.55 3.72 11.22
N VAL A 206 0.20 2.61 11.85
CA VAL A 206 0.95 2.06 12.98
C VAL A 206 1.73 0.86 12.50
N GLN A 207 3.05 0.92 12.69
CA GLN A 207 3.96 -0.16 12.30
C GLN A 207 4.34 -1.00 13.52
N SER A 208 4.54 -2.30 13.31
CA SER A 208 5.21 -3.20 14.24
C SER A 208 6.20 -4.04 13.45
N ASP A 209 7.47 -4.01 13.83
CA ASP A 209 8.56 -4.72 13.13
C ASP A 209 8.60 -4.44 11.62
N GLY A 210 8.33 -3.17 11.22
CA GLY A 210 8.31 -2.73 9.83
C GLY A 210 7.07 -3.14 9.04
N ILE A 211 6.06 -3.76 9.68
CA ILE A 211 4.81 -4.18 9.04
C ILE A 211 3.68 -3.30 9.54
N CYS A 212 2.90 -2.69 8.65
CA CYS A 212 1.70 -1.95 9.04
C CYS A 212 0.68 -2.89 9.69
N VAL A 213 0.36 -2.65 10.96
CA VAL A 213 -0.60 -3.44 11.74
C VAL A 213 -1.95 -2.75 11.89
N GLU A 214 -1.99 -1.42 11.79
CA GLU A 214 -3.21 -0.64 11.97
C GLU A 214 -3.20 0.62 11.11
N VAL A 215 -4.38 1.05 10.69
CA VAL A 215 -4.63 2.34 10.04
C VAL A 215 -5.80 3.02 10.75
N VAL A 216 -5.61 4.29 11.10
CA VAL A 216 -6.63 5.11 11.77
C VAL A 216 -7.01 6.27 10.86
N ALA A 217 -8.27 6.37 10.52
CA ALA A 217 -8.84 7.42 9.68
C ALA A 217 -9.91 8.23 10.45
N PRO A 218 -9.81 9.59 10.41
CA PRO A 218 -8.65 10.38 9.99
C PRO A 218 -7.49 10.23 10.97
N ALA A 219 -6.29 10.74 10.66
CA ALA A 219 -5.14 10.71 11.57
C ALA A 219 -5.45 11.48 12.87
N PRO A 220 -5.42 10.83 14.07
CA PRO A 220 -5.83 11.47 15.31
C PRO A 220 -4.95 12.68 15.66
N GLY A 221 -5.55 13.83 16.01
CA GLY A 221 -4.83 15.03 16.40
C GLY A 221 -3.88 15.60 15.33
N LEU A 222 -4.05 15.24 14.07
CA LEU A 222 -3.41 15.94 12.96
C LEU A 222 -4.11 17.29 12.76
N SER A 223 -3.35 18.37 12.69
CA SER A 223 -3.93 19.67 12.41
C SER A 223 -4.52 19.72 10.99
N GLU A 224 -5.59 20.48 10.82
CA GLU A 224 -6.21 20.67 9.50
C GLU A 224 -5.20 21.20 8.48
N GLN A 225 -4.33 22.12 8.89
CA GLN A 225 -3.28 22.67 8.04
C GLN A 225 -2.34 21.58 7.51
N LEU A 226 -1.82 20.70 8.39
CA LEU A 226 -0.93 19.60 7.97
C LEU A 226 -1.67 18.55 7.13
N ALA A 227 -2.95 18.28 7.44
CA ALA A 227 -3.76 17.39 6.63
C ALA A 227 -3.93 17.91 5.20
N LEU A 228 -4.27 19.20 5.05
CA LEU A 228 -4.39 19.86 3.75
C LEU A 228 -3.04 19.90 3.00
N GLN A 229 -1.95 20.17 3.70
CA GLN A 229 -0.60 20.14 3.12
C GLN A 229 -0.24 18.75 2.60
N ALA A 230 -0.53 17.68 3.36
CA ALA A 230 -0.26 16.31 2.93
C ALA A 230 -1.10 15.91 1.70
N GLN A 231 -2.38 16.28 1.68
CA GLN A 231 -3.26 16.03 0.54
C GLN A 231 -2.81 16.81 -0.71
N ALA A 232 -2.49 18.10 -0.57
CA ALA A 232 -2.00 18.92 -1.66
C ALA A 232 -0.66 18.41 -2.20
N LEU A 233 0.25 17.96 -1.33
CA LEU A 233 1.50 17.33 -1.70
C LEU A 233 1.26 16.05 -2.52
N ALA A 234 0.36 15.18 -2.07
CA ALA A 234 0.06 13.93 -2.77
C ALA A 234 -0.58 14.17 -4.15
N LEU A 235 -1.50 15.14 -4.26
CA LEU A 235 -2.09 15.54 -5.55
C LEU A 235 -1.04 16.14 -6.50
N ARG A 236 -0.15 17.00 -5.97
CA ARG A 236 0.97 17.55 -6.74
C ARG A 236 1.89 16.44 -7.23
N LEU A 237 2.23 15.47 -6.39
CA LEU A 237 3.06 14.33 -6.79
C LEU A 237 2.39 13.47 -7.87
N ALA A 238 1.08 13.22 -7.75
CA ALA A 238 0.35 12.49 -8.77
C ALA A 238 0.41 13.20 -10.14
N ASP A 239 0.37 14.53 -10.14
CA ASP A 239 0.47 15.34 -11.37
C ASP A 239 1.90 15.37 -11.92
N GLU A 240 2.88 15.75 -11.11
CA GLU A 240 4.30 15.89 -11.49
C GLU A 240 4.96 14.58 -11.97
N LEU A 241 4.47 13.45 -11.48
CA LEU A 241 4.95 12.12 -11.86
C LEU A 241 4.06 11.45 -12.91
N GLY A 242 2.98 12.10 -13.35
CA GLY A 242 2.06 11.57 -14.36
C GLY A 242 1.30 10.32 -13.89
N VAL A 243 1.04 10.19 -12.60
CA VAL A 243 0.32 9.01 -12.07
C VAL A 243 -1.15 9.07 -12.48
N VAL A 244 -1.65 7.97 -13.02
CA VAL A 244 -3.07 7.73 -13.27
C VAL A 244 -3.52 6.52 -12.47
N GLY A 245 -4.64 6.65 -11.77
CA GLY A 245 -5.09 5.67 -10.78
C GLY A 245 -4.89 6.18 -9.35
N VAL A 246 -4.75 5.27 -8.41
CA VAL A 246 -4.47 5.58 -7.00
C VAL A 246 -2.97 5.74 -6.76
N LEU A 247 -2.61 6.80 -6.04
CA LEU A 247 -1.29 7.03 -5.47
C LEU A 247 -1.41 7.09 -3.95
N ALA A 248 -0.65 6.29 -3.24
CA ALA A 248 -0.42 6.45 -1.81
C ALA A 248 0.97 7.06 -1.58
N VAL A 249 1.01 8.14 -0.80
CA VAL A 249 2.23 8.80 -0.35
C VAL A 249 2.39 8.53 1.14
N GLU A 250 3.38 7.71 1.48
CA GLU A 250 3.76 7.48 2.87
C GLU A 250 4.61 8.64 3.38
N LEU A 251 4.28 9.13 4.55
CA LEU A 251 4.86 10.34 5.13
C LEU A 251 5.36 10.07 6.54
N PHE A 252 6.52 10.62 6.85
CA PHE A 252 7.01 10.79 8.21
C PHE A 252 6.60 12.16 8.73
N GLN A 253 5.89 12.21 9.85
CA GLN A 253 5.69 13.44 10.62
C GLN A 253 6.77 13.54 11.68
N THR A 254 7.50 14.66 11.70
CA THR A 254 8.47 14.98 12.74
C THR A 254 7.87 15.96 13.75
N ASP A 255 8.51 16.10 14.93
CA ASP A 255 8.15 17.16 15.88
C ASP A 255 8.65 18.51 15.38
N GLY A 256 7.96 19.59 15.80
CA GLY A 256 8.33 20.95 15.47
C GLY A 256 7.19 21.96 15.70
N PRO A 257 7.45 23.26 15.41
CA PRO A 257 6.41 24.29 15.41
C PRO A 257 5.23 23.89 14.50
N ASP A 258 4.04 24.38 14.80
CA ASP A 258 2.81 24.18 13.99
C ASP A 258 2.45 22.70 13.72
N GLY A 259 2.91 21.78 14.60
CA GLY A 259 2.65 20.35 14.50
C GLY A 259 3.74 19.57 13.76
N GLY A 260 4.86 20.19 13.42
CA GLY A 260 6.02 19.55 12.81
C GLY A 260 6.07 19.63 11.28
N SER A 261 6.93 18.82 10.69
CA SER A 261 7.15 18.75 9.23
C SER A 261 6.76 17.40 8.67
N LEU A 262 6.47 17.37 7.38
CA LEU A 262 6.19 16.14 6.62
C LEU A 262 7.35 15.85 5.69
N LEU A 263 7.84 14.61 5.73
CA LEU A 263 8.86 14.08 4.81
C LEU A 263 8.25 12.90 4.04
N VAL A 264 8.45 12.85 2.74
CA VAL A 264 8.00 11.70 1.94
C VAL A 264 8.92 10.51 2.20
N ASN A 265 8.32 9.39 2.64
CA ASN A 265 9.02 8.14 2.83
C ASN A 265 8.99 7.26 1.58
N GLU A 266 7.80 6.93 1.08
CA GLU A 266 7.64 6.00 -0.04
C GLU A 266 6.41 6.37 -0.87
N LEU A 267 6.41 5.92 -2.14
CA LEU A 267 5.30 6.07 -3.07
C LEU A 267 4.80 4.68 -3.48
N ALA A 268 3.48 4.49 -3.52
CA ALA A 268 2.87 3.30 -4.11
C ALA A 268 1.81 3.74 -5.13
N MET A 269 2.01 3.37 -6.40
CA MET A 269 1.18 3.83 -7.51
C MET A 269 0.10 2.80 -7.88
N ARG A 270 -0.61 2.35 -6.90
CA ARG A 270 -1.68 1.33 -6.93
C ARG A 270 -2.56 1.45 -5.69
N PRO A 271 -3.70 0.74 -5.61
CA PRO A 271 -4.39 0.59 -4.34
C PRO A 271 -3.44 0.15 -3.22
N HIS A 272 -3.58 0.72 -2.04
CA HIS A 272 -2.60 0.59 -0.97
C HIS A 272 -3.23 0.15 0.36
N ASN A 273 -2.46 -0.56 1.19
CA ASN A 273 -2.91 -1.04 2.50
C ASN A 273 -3.44 0.08 3.40
N ALA A 274 -2.82 1.26 3.37
CA ALA A 274 -3.24 2.41 4.15
C ALA A 274 -4.64 2.95 3.78
N ALA A 275 -5.25 2.50 2.67
CA ALA A 275 -6.58 2.91 2.24
C ALA A 275 -7.60 1.75 2.16
N HIS A 276 -7.32 0.57 2.71
CA HIS A 276 -8.31 -0.51 2.75
C HIS A 276 -9.55 -0.15 3.59
N TRP A 277 -9.37 0.70 4.60
CA TRP A 277 -10.46 1.25 5.40
C TRP A 277 -11.55 1.94 4.58
N THR A 278 -11.21 2.43 3.37
CA THR A 278 -12.15 3.14 2.49
C THR A 278 -13.26 2.25 1.93
N ILE A 279 -13.15 0.92 2.02
CA ILE A 279 -14.19 0.01 1.53
C ILE A 279 -15.50 0.29 2.25
N GLU A 280 -15.49 0.42 3.55
CA GLU A 280 -16.65 0.75 4.36
C GLU A 280 -16.64 2.19 4.87
N GLY A 281 -15.44 2.72 5.08
CA GLY A 281 -15.22 4.00 5.77
C GLY A 281 -15.30 5.23 4.88
N ALA A 282 -15.40 5.10 3.56
CA ALA A 282 -15.57 6.20 2.63
C ALA A 282 -16.73 5.98 1.68
N ARG A 283 -17.29 7.06 1.10
CA ARG A 283 -18.34 6.99 0.08
C ARG A 283 -17.88 6.23 -1.17
N THR A 284 -16.62 6.43 -1.57
CA THR A 284 -15.99 5.73 -2.68
C THR A 284 -14.72 5.08 -2.18
N SER A 285 -14.62 3.76 -2.32
CA SER A 285 -13.42 3.02 -1.94
C SER A 285 -12.26 3.33 -2.88
N GLN A 286 -11.03 3.13 -2.41
CA GLN A 286 -9.85 3.26 -3.26
C GLN A 286 -9.91 2.34 -4.50
N PHE A 287 -10.54 1.19 -4.38
CA PHE A 287 -10.64 0.22 -5.46
C PHE A 287 -11.61 0.67 -6.56
N GLU A 288 -12.78 1.18 -6.17
CA GLU A 288 -13.72 1.79 -7.09
C GLU A 288 -13.13 3.06 -7.74
N GLN A 289 -12.49 3.90 -6.92
CA GLN A 289 -11.87 5.13 -7.41
C GLN A 289 -10.73 4.86 -8.39
N HIS A 290 -9.95 3.79 -8.12
CA HIS A 290 -8.88 3.37 -9.03
C HIS A 290 -9.44 2.99 -10.40
N LEU A 291 -10.51 2.20 -10.44
CA LEU A 291 -11.20 1.83 -11.69
C LEU A 291 -11.77 3.06 -12.41
N ARG A 292 -12.39 3.99 -11.68
CA ARG A 292 -12.89 5.24 -12.26
C ARG A 292 -11.75 6.07 -12.84
N ALA A 293 -10.64 6.19 -12.12
CA ALA A 293 -9.49 6.96 -12.55
C ALA A 293 -8.84 6.40 -13.82
N VAL A 294 -8.58 5.09 -13.88
CA VAL A 294 -7.92 4.47 -15.05
C VAL A 294 -8.81 4.40 -16.28
N LEU A 295 -10.14 4.51 -16.13
CA LEU A 295 -11.12 4.58 -17.20
C LEU A 295 -11.59 6.01 -17.52
N ASP A 296 -11.01 7.00 -16.85
CA ASP A 296 -11.42 8.41 -16.94
C ASP A 296 -12.92 8.65 -16.66
N TYR A 297 -13.49 7.85 -15.78
CA TYR A 297 -14.83 8.13 -15.26
C TYR A 297 -14.76 9.27 -14.23
N PRO A 298 -15.84 10.05 -14.04
CA PRO A 298 -15.89 11.05 -12.99
C PRO A 298 -15.54 10.43 -11.63
N LEU A 299 -14.59 11.05 -10.92
CA LEU A 299 -14.17 10.56 -9.62
C LEU A 299 -15.29 10.71 -8.57
N GLY A 300 -15.41 9.72 -7.70
CA GLY A 300 -16.41 9.69 -6.65
C GLY A 300 -15.99 10.49 -5.41
N ALA A 301 -16.96 10.77 -4.54
CA ALA A 301 -16.73 11.47 -3.28
C ALA A 301 -15.89 10.64 -2.30
N THR A 302 -14.87 11.24 -1.71
CA THR A 302 -13.94 10.61 -0.77
C THR A 302 -14.31 10.83 0.70
N THR A 303 -15.48 11.43 0.98
CA THR A 303 -15.94 11.73 2.34
C THR A 303 -16.15 10.46 3.14
N MET A 304 -15.80 10.53 4.42
CA MET A 304 -15.97 9.42 5.37
C MET A 304 -17.45 9.12 5.65
N THR A 305 -17.73 7.88 5.97
CA THR A 305 -19.06 7.37 6.36
C THR A 305 -19.29 7.39 7.87
N ALA A 306 -18.24 7.55 8.65
CA ALA A 306 -18.26 7.67 10.11
C ALA A 306 -17.18 8.64 10.59
N PRO A 307 -17.30 9.23 11.80
CA PRO A 307 -16.28 10.09 12.38
C PRO A 307 -14.92 9.42 12.52
N TRP A 308 -14.88 8.15 12.89
CA TRP A 308 -13.67 7.34 13.01
C TRP A 308 -13.82 6.00 12.31
N VAL A 309 -12.77 5.61 11.64
CA VAL A 309 -12.63 4.29 11.03
C VAL A 309 -11.25 3.75 11.37
N VAL A 310 -11.20 2.55 11.92
CA VAL A 310 -9.94 1.86 12.22
C VAL A 310 -9.91 0.53 11.50
N MET A 311 -8.84 0.30 10.75
CA MET A 311 -8.55 -0.96 10.07
C MET A 311 -7.35 -1.61 10.76
N ALA A 312 -7.52 -2.84 11.23
CA ALA A 312 -6.46 -3.66 11.79
C ALA A 312 -6.11 -4.80 10.82
N ASN A 313 -4.85 -4.92 10.45
CA ASN A 313 -4.37 -6.00 9.59
C ASN A 313 -4.38 -7.34 10.34
N LEU A 314 -4.84 -8.37 9.65
CA LEU A 314 -4.76 -9.75 10.09
C LEU A 314 -3.46 -10.35 9.55
N LEU A 315 -2.53 -10.64 10.45
CA LEU A 315 -1.21 -11.21 10.11
C LEU A 315 -1.21 -12.72 10.33
N GLY A 316 -0.46 -13.44 9.52
CA GLY A 316 -0.20 -14.84 9.75
C GLY A 316 0.64 -15.03 11.02
N GLY A 317 0.13 -15.81 11.98
CA GLY A 317 0.80 -16.10 13.24
C GLY A 317 1.93 -17.13 13.13
N VAL A 318 2.81 -17.14 14.13
CA VAL A 318 3.83 -18.19 14.32
C VAL A 318 3.12 -19.47 14.78
N GLY A 319 3.14 -20.53 13.95
CA GLY A 319 2.49 -21.80 14.28
C GLY A 319 1.10 -22.01 13.64
N ALA A 320 0.59 -21.05 12.88
CA ALA A 320 -0.51 -21.31 11.96
C ALA A 320 0.03 -22.25 10.85
N GLY A 321 -0.30 -23.52 10.94
CA GLY A 321 0.07 -24.54 9.95
C GLY A 321 -0.39 -24.12 8.55
N ASP A 322 -0.05 -24.91 7.53
CA ASP A 322 -0.31 -24.67 6.09
C ASP A 322 -1.81 -24.58 5.72
N ALA A 323 -2.69 -24.40 6.69
CA ALA A 323 -4.12 -24.22 6.51
C ALA A 323 -4.38 -22.83 5.92
N ARG A 324 -4.63 -22.78 4.63
CA ARG A 324 -5.45 -21.73 4.02
C ARG A 324 -6.77 -21.71 4.79
N ASN A 325 -7.02 -20.77 5.68
CA ASN A 325 -8.16 -20.82 6.60
C ASN A 325 -8.00 -22.04 7.54
N GLY A 326 -7.28 -21.88 8.64
CA GLY A 326 -7.18 -22.97 9.61
C GLY A 326 -8.57 -23.55 9.92
N PRO A 327 -8.68 -24.82 10.33
CA PRO A 327 -9.98 -25.49 10.55
C PRO A 327 -10.91 -24.71 11.49
N ASP A 328 -10.38 -23.76 12.25
CA ASP A 328 -11.12 -22.89 13.16
C ASP A 328 -11.53 -21.52 12.57
N LEU A 329 -11.14 -21.14 11.36
CA LEU A 329 -11.38 -19.77 10.87
C LEU A 329 -12.87 -19.49 10.64
N ASP A 330 -13.61 -20.44 10.08
CA ASP A 330 -15.06 -20.33 9.92
C ASP A 330 -15.77 -20.17 11.28
N ARG A 331 -15.37 -20.98 12.26
CA ARG A 331 -15.87 -20.88 13.63
C ARG A 331 -15.49 -19.54 14.27
N ARG A 332 -14.26 -19.03 14.02
CA ARG A 332 -13.84 -17.71 14.51
C ARG A 332 -14.69 -16.61 13.91
N LEU A 333 -14.95 -16.65 12.61
CA LEU A 333 -15.85 -15.67 11.96
C LEU A 333 -17.25 -15.70 12.56
N HIS A 334 -17.82 -16.89 12.77
CA HIS A 334 -19.12 -17.04 13.40
C HIS A 334 -19.17 -16.42 14.81
N LEU A 335 -18.15 -16.69 15.63
CA LEU A 335 -18.05 -16.14 16.99
C LEU A 335 -17.81 -14.61 16.97
N LEU A 336 -16.97 -14.13 16.06
CA LEU A 336 -16.68 -12.71 15.90
C LEU A 336 -17.94 -11.92 15.54
N PHE A 337 -18.68 -12.36 14.52
CA PHE A 337 -19.91 -11.69 14.08
C PHE A 337 -21.05 -11.82 15.09
N GLY A 338 -21.09 -12.92 15.84
CA GLY A 338 -22.04 -13.07 16.95
C GLY A 338 -21.77 -12.08 18.08
N ARG A 339 -20.50 -11.74 18.30
CA ARG A 339 -20.09 -10.80 19.36
C ARG A 339 -20.19 -9.34 18.91
N ASP A 340 -19.71 -9.04 17.71
CA ASP A 340 -19.71 -7.67 17.14
C ASP A 340 -20.14 -7.72 15.66
N PRO A 341 -21.46 -7.65 15.39
CA PRO A 341 -21.98 -7.66 14.03
C PRO A 341 -21.63 -6.40 13.23
N GLY A 342 -21.10 -5.37 13.88
CA GLY A 342 -20.68 -4.12 13.23
C GLY A 342 -19.27 -4.21 12.59
N LEU A 343 -18.48 -5.23 12.93
CA LEU A 343 -17.16 -5.41 12.32
C LEU A 343 -17.26 -5.88 10.88
N LYS A 344 -16.34 -5.39 10.05
CA LYS A 344 -16.15 -5.83 8.67
C LYS A 344 -14.85 -6.60 8.55
N VAL A 345 -14.90 -7.72 7.84
CA VAL A 345 -13.76 -8.62 7.67
C VAL A 345 -13.51 -8.85 6.20
N HIS A 346 -12.27 -8.67 5.78
CA HIS A 346 -11.81 -8.98 4.43
C HIS A 346 -10.69 -10.00 4.50
N LEU A 347 -10.95 -11.21 4.04
CA LEU A 347 -9.97 -12.29 3.95
C LEU A 347 -9.42 -12.38 2.53
N TYR A 348 -8.11 -12.53 2.43
CA TYR A 348 -7.43 -12.49 1.11
C TYR A 348 -7.28 -13.85 0.45
N GLY A 349 -7.65 -14.96 1.11
CA GLY A 349 -7.48 -16.31 0.56
C GLY A 349 -6.01 -16.72 0.39
N LYS A 350 -5.10 -16.07 1.12
CA LYS A 350 -3.66 -16.34 1.05
C LYS A 350 -3.25 -17.46 2.01
N ARG A 351 -2.21 -18.21 1.63
CA ARG A 351 -1.55 -19.13 2.57
C ARG A 351 -1.02 -18.36 3.77
N VAL A 352 -1.29 -18.87 4.96
CA VAL A 352 -0.79 -18.30 6.20
C VAL A 352 0.72 -18.52 6.28
N ARG A 353 1.46 -17.41 6.50
CA ARG A 353 2.89 -17.40 6.77
C ARG A 353 3.16 -16.34 7.83
N PRO A 354 4.15 -16.51 8.73
CA PRO A 354 4.48 -15.51 9.73
C PRO A 354 4.67 -14.11 9.13
N GLY A 355 3.99 -13.11 9.71
CA GLY A 355 4.05 -11.71 9.28
C GLY A 355 3.32 -11.37 7.97
N ARG A 356 2.80 -12.36 7.23
CA ARG A 356 2.08 -12.10 5.97
C ARG A 356 0.68 -11.57 6.26
N LYS A 357 0.32 -10.44 5.66
CA LYS A 357 -1.07 -9.92 5.68
C LYS A 357 -2.00 -10.90 4.97
N ILE A 358 -2.95 -11.48 5.70
CA ILE A 358 -3.90 -12.50 5.21
C ILE A 358 -5.34 -12.00 5.18
N GLY A 359 -5.58 -10.81 5.74
CA GLY A 359 -6.86 -10.14 5.78
C GLY A 359 -6.77 -8.84 6.56
N HIS A 360 -7.91 -8.21 6.81
CA HIS A 360 -8.05 -7.10 7.75
C HIS A 360 -9.45 -7.07 8.36
N VAL A 361 -9.56 -6.40 9.50
CA VAL A 361 -10.80 -6.10 10.20
C VAL A 361 -10.98 -4.59 10.26
N THR A 362 -12.16 -4.09 9.91
CA THR A 362 -12.50 -2.67 9.97
C THR A 362 -13.64 -2.44 10.94
N ALA A 363 -13.47 -1.47 11.85
CA ALA A 363 -14.51 -0.96 12.73
C ALA A 363 -14.77 0.52 12.43
N LEU A 364 -16.03 0.93 12.59
CA LEU A 364 -16.50 2.30 12.40
C LEU A 364 -17.27 2.76 13.64
N GLY A 365 -17.23 4.06 13.94
CA GLY A 365 -17.99 4.63 15.05
C GLY A 365 -17.68 6.10 15.32
N SER A 366 -18.21 6.62 16.43
CA SER A 366 -18.05 8.02 16.85
C SER A 366 -16.98 8.20 17.93
N ASP A 367 -16.58 7.13 18.62
CA ASP A 367 -15.55 7.15 19.66
C ASP A 367 -14.31 6.38 19.18
N LEU A 368 -13.18 7.05 19.09
CA LEU A 368 -11.93 6.46 18.59
C LEU A 368 -11.44 5.31 19.47
N THR A 369 -11.56 5.44 20.79
CA THR A 369 -11.05 4.44 21.74
C THR A 369 -11.81 3.12 21.58
N ASP A 370 -13.14 3.20 21.48
CA ASP A 370 -14.00 2.04 21.23
C ASP A 370 -13.69 1.41 19.86
N VAL A 371 -13.72 2.22 18.78
CA VAL A 371 -13.50 1.74 17.40
C VAL A 371 -12.15 1.04 17.28
N ARG A 372 -11.11 1.62 17.88
CA ARG A 372 -9.74 1.06 17.87
C ARG A 372 -9.65 -0.25 18.65
N ALA A 373 -10.26 -0.31 19.83
CA ALA A 373 -10.30 -1.53 20.65
C ALA A 373 -11.00 -2.67 19.91
N ARG A 374 -12.14 -2.39 19.27
CA ARG A 374 -12.93 -3.38 18.51
C ARG A 374 -12.18 -3.91 17.30
N ALA A 375 -11.56 -3.04 16.49
CA ALA A 375 -10.79 -3.46 15.32
C ALA A 375 -9.60 -4.36 15.72
N ARG A 376 -8.83 -3.94 16.73
CA ARG A 376 -7.70 -4.70 17.26
C ARG A 376 -8.12 -6.05 17.85
N ALA A 377 -9.15 -6.05 18.68
CA ALA A 377 -9.64 -7.28 19.31
C ALA A 377 -10.16 -8.28 18.27
N GLY A 378 -10.88 -7.78 17.24
CA GLY A 378 -11.36 -8.61 16.14
C GLY A 378 -10.23 -9.23 15.33
N ALA A 379 -9.21 -8.45 14.98
CA ALA A 379 -8.04 -8.95 14.26
C ALA A 379 -7.24 -9.98 15.08
N ALA A 380 -6.96 -9.69 16.36
CA ALA A 380 -6.28 -10.61 17.25
C ALA A 380 -7.05 -11.92 17.45
N PHE A 381 -8.37 -11.84 17.63
CA PHE A 381 -9.20 -13.04 17.77
C PHE A 381 -9.20 -13.91 16.50
N LEU A 382 -9.29 -13.30 15.32
CA LEU A 382 -9.21 -14.06 14.07
C LEU A 382 -7.82 -14.68 13.87
N GLN A 383 -6.76 -14.00 14.32
CA GLN A 383 -5.38 -14.49 14.21
C GLN A 383 -5.14 -15.66 15.17
N ASP A 384 -5.47 -15.52 16.44
CA ASP A 384 -5.02 -16.40 17.51
C ASP A 384 -6.13 -17.31 18.07
N GLY A 385 -7.39 -17.03 17.75
CA GLY A 385 -8.56 -17.74 18.30
C GLY A 385 -8.84 -17.42 19.76
N ARG A 386 -8.21 -16.37 20.31
CA ARG A 386 -8.35 -15.93 21.71
C ARG A 386 -8.62 -14.43 21.74
N TRP A 387 -9.57 -14.02 22.57
CA TRP A 387 -9.82 -12.61 22.81
C TRP A 387 -8.69 -12.02 23.64
N PRO A 388 -8.23 -10.80 23.34
CA PRO A 388 -7.27 -10.11 24.19
C PRO A 388 -7.79 -9.96 25.63
N PRO A 389 -6.91 -10.01 26.66
CA PRO A 389 -7.30 -9.77 28.05
C PRO A 389 -8.02 -8.42 28.21
N GLY A 390 -9.06 -8.38 29.04
CA GLY A 390 -9.86 -7.17 29.27
C GLY A 390 -10.90 -6.86 28.20
N THR A 391 -11.02 -7.68 27.16
CA THR A 391 -12.06 -7.59 26.15
C THR A 391 -13.18 -8.62 26.37
N GLU A 392 -13.15 -9.35 27.49
CA GLU A 392 -14.23 -10.27 27.88
C GLU A 392 -15.51 -9.47 28.13
N GLN A 393 -16.63 -9.94 27.59
CA GLN A 393 -17.92 -9.32 27.88
C GLN A 393 -18.23 -9.42 29.38
N PRO A 394 -18.89 -8.40 29.96
CA PRO A 394 -19.50 -8.56 31.28
C PRO A 394 -20.59 -9.62 31.28
#